data_89dea5a9e81c3cdb291671ec6875fe14
#
_entry.id   89dea5a9e81c3cdb291671ec6875fe14
#
_cell.length_a   1.000
_cell.length_b   1.000
_cell.length_c   1.000
_cell.angle_alpha   90.00
_cell.angle_beta   90.00
_cell.angle_gamma   90.00
#
_symmetry.space_group_name_H-M   'P 1'
#
loop_
_entity.id
_entity.type
_entity.pdbx_description
1 polymer ?
#
loop_
_entity_poly.entity_id
_entity_poly.type
_entity_poly.pdbx_seq_one_letter_code
_entity_poly.pdbx_strand_id
1 'polypeptide(L)'
;EGETLTLVPLGKETGQPNCVGIDYAFLADDAEVGMQVLLDDGMLELRIETVDAPQVICRILQGGQLKNRKGVNLPDLSLRLPSMTDKDKQDLRFGVSQGIDWISLSFVRRGEDILALKELLKQEGAEGTPVIAKIEKPQAIANLDSILDATDGVMVARGDLGVEMKAEKVPLLQ
;
A
#
# COMPACT_ATOMS: atom_id res chain seq x y z
N GLU A 1 14.77 11.52 16.58
CA GLU A 1 15.01 12.41 15.43
C GLU A 1 16.52 12.58 15.21
N GLY A 2 16.94 12.63 13.96
CA GLY A 2 18.36 12.74 13.60
C GLY A 2 19.17 11.45 13.74
N GLU A 3 18.62 10.39 14.29
CA GLU A 3 19.22 9.06 14.32
C GLU A 3 18.91 8.26 13.05
N THR A 4 19.57 7.12 12.88
CA THR A 4 19.35 6.24 11.73
C THR A 4 18.50 5.03 12.13
N LEU A 5 17.64 4.60 11.22
CA LEU A 5 16.91 3.32 11.26
C LEU A 5 17.25 2.52 10.01
N THR A 6 17.63 1.27 10.18
CA THR A 6 17.88 0.35 9.07
C THR A 6 16.64 -0.48 8.80
N LEU A 7 16.17 -0.45 7.56
CA LEU A 7 15.08 -1.27 7.07
C LEU A 7 15.66 -2.46 6.30
N VAL A 8 15.13 -3.65 6.55
CA VAL A 8 15.53 -4.89 5.88
C VAL A 8 14.28 -5.69 5.49
N PRO A 9 14.37 -6.62 4.53
CA PRO A 9 13.28 -7.59 4.32
C PRO A 9 13.00 -8.38 5.60
N LEU A 10 11.72 -8.68 5.82
CA LEU A 10 11.26 -9.44 6.99
C LEU A 10 12.04 -10.75 7.13
N GLY A 11 12.52 -11.05 8.33
CA GLY A 11 13.35 -12.22 8.64
C GLY A 11 14.86 -12.01 8.38
N LYS A 12 15.28 -10.80 8.01
CA LYS A 12 16.69 -10.41 7.84
C LYS A 12 17.19 -9.44 8.90
N GLU A 13 16.41 -9.24 9.96
CA GLU A 13 16.76 -8.35 11.08
C GLU A 13 18.03 -8.84 11.77
N THR A 14 18.92 -7.90 12.10
CA THR A 14 20.21 -8.20 12.77
C THR A 14 20.08 -8.34 14.28
N GLY A 15 18.90 -8.12 14.87
CA GLY A 15 18.68 -8.07 16.31
C GLY A 15 19.15 -6.75 16.96
N GLN A 16 19.64 -5.82 16.17
CA GLN A 16 19.98 -4.48 16.66
C GLN A 16 18.72 -3.64 16.87
N PRO A 17 18.66 -2.76 17.91
CA PRO A 17 17.47 -1.96 18.17
C PRO A 17 17.03 -1.04 17.03
N ASN A 18 17.96 -0.64 16.17
CA ASN A 18 17.76 0.24 15.04
C ASN A 18 17.66 -0.50 13.70
N CYS A 19 17.37 -1.82 13.71
CA CYS A 19 17.18 -2.62 12.51
C CYS A 19 15.81 -3.31 12.59
N VAL A 20 14.92 -2.96 11.66
CA VAL A 20 13.54 -3.49 11.62
C VAL A 20 13.24 -4.14 10.28
N GLY A 21 12.49 -5.24 10.33
CA GLY A 21 12.00 -5.93 9.15
C GLY A 21 10.73 -5.31 8.60
N ILE A 22 10.64 -5.22 7.28
CA ILE A 22 9.43 -4.84 6.57
C ILE A 22 9.02 -5.92 5.58
N ASP A 23 7.71 -6.08 5.37
CA ASP A 23 7.15 -7.07 4.47
C ASP A 23 7.13 -6.57 3.02
N TYR A 24 8.31 -6.18 2.53
CA TYR A 24 8.55 -5.83 1.14
C TYR A 24 9.98 -6.25 0.74
N ALA A 25 10.09 -7.43 0.12
CA ALA A 25 11.38 -8.05 -0.20
C ALA A 25 12.21 -7.24 -1.21
N PHE A 26 11.56 -6.40 -2.04
CA PHE A 26 12.22 -5.62 -3.11
C PHE A 26 12.58 -4.19 -2.67
N LEU A 27 12.50 -3.87 -1.37
CA LEU A 27 12.76 -2.51 -0.91
C LEU A 27 14.09 -1.95 -1.39
N ALA A 28 15.18 -2.72 -1.23
CA ALA A 28 16.50 -2.27 -1.62
C ALA A 28 16.71 -2.16 -3.14
N ASP A 29 15.94 -2.94 -3.92
CA ASP A 29 16.01 -2.89 -5.39
C ASP A 29 15.26 -1.69 -5.97
N ASP A 30 14.22 -1.24 -5.27
CA ASP A 30 13.28 -0.22 -5.74
C ASP A 30 13.53 1.15 -5.08
N ALA A 31 14.22 1.17 -3.94
CA ALA A 31 14.47 2.37 -3.16
C ALA A 31 15.58 3.24 -3.77
N GLU A 32 15.37 4.54 -3.75
CA GLU A 32 16.37 5.54 -4.13
C GLU A 32 16.66 6.47 -2.95
N VAL A 33 17.91 6.99 -2.90
CA VAL A 33 18.31 7.96 -1.90
C VAL A 33 17.47 9.23 -2.02
N GLY A 34 16.95 9.71 -0.88
CA GLY A 34 16.09 10.87 -0.80
C GLY A 34 14.60 10.57 -0.74
N MET A 35 14.18 9.36 -1.10
CA MET A 35 12.76 8.94 -0.98
C MET A 35 12.29 8.95 0.47
N GLN A 36 11.00 9.23 0.65
CA GLN A 36 10.31 9.24 1.93
C GLN A 36 9.80 7.84 2.29
N VAL A 37 9.92 7.47 3.55
CA VAL A 37 9.29 6.29 4.14
C VAL A 37 8.43 6.75 5.31
N LEU A 38 7.16 6.41 5.29
CA LEU A 38 6.20 6.74 6.34
C LEU A 38 5.81 5.47 7.08
N LEU A 39 5.85 5.51 8.41
CA LEU A 39 5.46 4.41 9.27
C LEU A 39 4.30 4.82 10.16
N ASP A 40 3.44 3.86 10.52
CA ASP A 40 2.29 4.08 11.42
C ASP A 40 1.41 5.24 10.92
N ASP A 41 0.93 5.14 9.67
CA ASP A 41 0.07 6.14 9.01
C ASP A 41 0.67 7.56 8.99
N GLY A 42 1.98 7.64 8.81
CA GLY A 42 2.71 8.91 8.74
C GLY A 42 3.05 9.53 10.09
N MET A 43 2.79 8.83 11.20
CA MET A 43 3.20 9.29 12.54
C MET A 43 4.71 9.31 12.73
N LEU A 44 5.42 8.50 11.96
CA LEU A 44 6.88 8.47 11.90
C LEU A 44 7.30 8.71 10.46
N GLU A 45 8.27 9.60 10.28
CA GLU A 45 8.79 9.95 8.96
C GLU A 45 10.28 9.67 8.87
N LEU A 46 10.68 8.96 7.83
CA LEU A 46 12.06 8.63 7.53
C LEU A 46 12.40 9.13 6.11
N ARG A 47 13.69 9.36 5.88
CA ARG A 47 14.25 9.63 4.55
C ARG A 47 15.39 8.67 4.26
N ILE A 48 15.36 8.04 3.10
CA ILE A 48 16.42 7.13 2.67
C ILE A 48 17.72 7.90 2.44
N GLU A 49 18.78 7.49 3.13
CA GLU A 49 20.14 8.07 2.99
C GLU A 49 21.08 7.16 2.20
N THR A 50 20.95 5.84 2.38
CA THR A 50 21.82 4.88 1.72
C THR A 50 21.05 3.61 1.41
N VAL A 51 21.29 3.04 0.23
CA VAL A 51 20.81 1.72 -0.17
C VAL A 51 22.01 0.80 -0.32
N ASP A 52 22.12 -0.20 0.55
CA ASP A 52 23.18 -1.21 0.57
C ASP A 52 22.52 -2.59 0.73
N ALA A 53 22.08 -3.15 -0.39
CA ALA A 53 21.23 -4.34 -0.42
C ALA A 53 21.78 -5.49 0.44
N PRO A 54 20.98 -6.11 1.31
CA PRO A 54 19.51 -5.96 1.41
C PRO A 54 19.04 -4.83 2.36
N GLN A 55 19.93 -3.96 2.81
CA GLN A 55 19.65 -2.92 3.81
C GLN A 55 19.31 -1.59 3.13
N VAL A 56 18.37 -0.86 3.73
CA VAL A 56 18.05 0.52 3.41
C VAL A 56 18.19 1.34 4.67
N ILE A 57 19.15 2.25 4.69
CA ILE A 57 19.46 3.08 5.86
C ILE A 57 18.74 4.41 5.70
N CYS A 58 17.91 4.72 6.69
CA CYS A 58 17.06 5.90 6.70
C CYS A 58 17.43 6.84 7.86
N ARG A 59 17.35 8.15 7.62
CA ARG A 59 17.36 9.20 8.64
C ARG A 59 15.96 9.37 9.21
N ILE A 60 15.84 9.41 10.54
CA ILE A 60 14.57 9.70 11.22
C ILE A 60 14.35 11.21 11.19
N LEU A 61 13.34 11.67 10.42
CA LEU A 61 12.93 13.07 10.35
C LEU A 61 11.92 13.41 11.44
N GLN A 62 10.90 12.54 11.59
CA GLN A 62 9.94 12.60 12.69
C GLN A 62 9.96 11.26 13.42
N GLY A 63 10.40 11.30 14.68
CA GLY A 63 10.53 10.14 15.53
C GLY A 63 9.32 9.89 16.42
N GLY A 64 9.30 8.73 17.07
CA GLY A 64 8.24 8.32 17.99
C GLY A 64 8.39 6.86 18.40
N GLN A 65 7.34 6.30 18.99
CA GLN A 65 7.32 4.89 19.38
C GLN A 65 6.85 4.02 18.22
N LEU A 66 7.77 3.30 17.58
CA LEU A 66 7.45 2.30 16.58
C LEU A 66 6.97 1.00 17.26
N LYS A 67 5.76 0.58 16.93
CA LYS A 67 5.15 -0.68 17.40
C LYS A 67 5.22 -1.74 16.30
N ASN A 68 5.04 -3.01 16.69
CA ASN A 68 4.99 -4.11 15.75
C ASN A 68 3.75 -4.04 14.84
N ARG A 69 3.87 -4.56 13.61
CA ARG A 69 2.78 -4.70 12.63
C ARG A 69 2.15 -3.36 12.24
N LYS A 70 2.96 -2.33 12.11
CA LYS A 70 2.52 -1.02 11.63
C LYS A 70 2.64 -0.91 10.12
N GLY A 71 1.75 -0.14 9.52
CA GLY A 71 1.76 0.15 8.09
C GLY A 71 3.05 0.85 7.67
N VAL A 72 3.50 0.54 6.46
CA VAL A 72 4.62 1.20 5.79
C VAL A 72 4.10 1.80 4.50
N ASN A 73 4.23 3.11 4.35
CA ASN A 73 3.88 3.81 3.13
C ASN A 73 5.15 4.33 2.45
N LEU A 74 5.20 4.13 1.15
CA LEU A 74 6.30 4.55 0.28
C LEU A 74 5.70 5.41 -0.83
N PRO A 75 5.41 6.71 -0.56
CA PRO A 75 4.64 7.57 -1.47
C PRO A 75 5.30 7.73 -2.85
N ASP A 76 6.64 7.79 -2.86
CA ASP A 76 7.44 8.01 -4.07
C ASP A 76 7.67 6.72 -4.87
N LEU A 77 7.25 5.54 -4.35
CA LEU A 77 7.59 4.25 -4.91
C LEU A 77 6.42 3.57 -5.62
N SER A 78 6.66 3.13 -6.86
CA SER A 78 5.74 2.23 -7.55
C SER A 78 6.02 0.79 -7.15
N LEU A 79 5.30 0.30 -6.14
CA LEU A 79 5.49 -1.05 -5.60
C LEU A 79 5.22 -2.13 -6.66
N ARG A 80 6.10 -3.13 -6.73
CA ARG A 80 5.95 -4.35 -7.56
C ARG A 80 4.99 -5.38 -6.95
N LEU A 81 4.15 -4.97 -6.02
CA LEU A 81 3.17 -5.85 -5.41
C LEU A 81 1.96 -6.03 -6.32
N PRO A 82 1.41 -7.25 -6.42
CA PRO A 82 0.13 -7.46 -7.09
C PRO A 82 -0.98 -6.69 -6.38
N SER A 83 -2.03 -6.33 -7.10
CA SER A 83 -3.23 -5.68 -6.51
C SER A 83 -3.95 -6.58 -5.50
N MET A 84 -3.82 -7.90 -5.66
CA MET A 84 -4.35 -8.92 -4.75
C MET A 84 -3.27 -9.92 -4.40
N THR A 85 -3.05 -10.14 -3.11
CA THR A 85 -2.20 -11.20 -2.58
C THR A 85 -2.88 -12.56 -2.65
N ASP A 86 -2.15 -13.65 -2.45
CA ASP A 86 -2.77 -14.97 -2.36
C ASP A 86 -3.71 -15.11 -1.15
N LYS A 87 -3.44 -14.37 -0.08
CA LYS A 87 -4.35 -14.27 1.07
C LYS A 87 -5.66 -13.58 0.67
N ASP A 88 -5.60 -12.48 -0.08
CA ASP A 88 -6.80 -11.77 -0.55
C ASP A 88 -7.66 -12.67 -1.43
N LYS A 89 -7.04 -13.49 -2.30
CA LYS A 89 -7.76 -14.47 -3.12
C LYS A 89 -8.46 -15.55 -2.29
N GLN A 90 -7.81 -16.01 -1.20
CA GLN A 90 -8.43 -16.95 -0.26
C GLN A 90 -9.61 -16.33 0.49
N ASP A 91 -9.44 -15.08 0.95
CA ASP A 91 -10.49 -14.34 1.64
C ASP A 91 -11.67 -14.03 0.71
N LEU A 92 -11.40 -13.74 -0.57
CA LEU A 92 -12.43 -13.58 -1.59
C LEU A 92 -13.28 -14.86 -1.72
N ARG A 93 -12.64 -16.03 -1.87
CA ARG A 93 -13.34 -17.32 -1.98
C ARG A 93 -14.22 -17.57 -0.77
N PHE A 94 -13.68 -17.30 0.41
CA PHE A 94 -14.45 -17.40 1.65
C PHE A 94 -15.65 -16.45 1.64
N GLY A 95 -15.45 -15.17 1.29
CA GLY A 95 -16.53 -14.18 1.19
C GLY A 95 -17.61 -14.61 0.20
N VAL A 96 -17.24 -15.03 -1.00
CA VAL A 96 -18.18 -15.56 -2.01
C VAL A 96 -18.99 -16.73 -1.45
N SER A 97 -18.34 -17.67 -0.74
CA SER A 97 -19.03 -18.82 -0.11
C SER A 97 -20.06 -18.40 0.97
N GLN A 98 -19.90 -17.20 1.53
CA GLN A 98 -20.84 -16.63 2.52
C GLN A 98 -21.92 -15.74 1.88
N GLY A 99 -21.94 -15.59 0.55
CA GLY A 99 -22.95 -14.81 -0.16
C GLY A 99 -22.83 -13.31 0.04
N ILE A 100 -21.63 -12.77 -0.09
CA ILE A 100 -21.37 -11.31 0.01
C ILE A 100 -22.15 -10.54 -1.05
N ASP A 101 -22.68 -9.37 -0.69
CA ASP A 101 -23.41 -8.48 -1.60
C ASP A 101 -22.48 -7.53 -2.37
N TRP A 102 -21.37 -7.12 -1.77
CA TRP A 102 -20.39 -6.18 -2.31
C TRP A 102 -18.98 -6.59 -1.93
N ILE A 103 -18.02 -6.23 -2.78
CA ILE A 103 -16.60 -6.36 -2.45
C ILE A 103 -15.89 -5.04 -2.69
N SER A 104 -14.94 -4.69 -1.85
CA SER A 104 -14.08 -3.52 -2.05
C SER A 104 -12.63 -3.94 -2.20
N LEU A 105 -11.93 -3.33 -3.15
CA LEU A 105 -10.50 -3.51 -3.38
C LEU A 105 -9.73 -2.31 -2.83
N SER A 106 -8.83 -2.56 -1.88
CA SER A 106 -7.91 -1.56 -1.35
C SER A 106 -6.69 -1.39 -2.25
N PHE A 107 -6.03 -0.25 -2.12
CA PHE A 107 -4.79 0.08 -2.82
C PHE A 107 -4.86 -0.03 -4.35
N VAL A 108 -6.04 0.26 -4.91
CA VAL A 108 -6.23 0.32 -6.36
C VAL A 108 -5.32 1.39 -6.96
N ARG A 109 -4.66 1.07 -8.07
CA ARG A 109 -3.75 1.99 -8.78
C ARG A 109 -4.21 2.28 -10.19
N ARG A 110 -4.98 1.37 -10.81
CA ARG A 110 -5.43 1.45 -12.21
C ARG A 110 -6.61 0.52 -12.46
N GLY A 111 -7.30 0.72 -13.59
CA GLY A 111 -8.48 -0.07 -13.94
C GLY A 111 -8.23 -1.58 -14.04
N GLU A 112 -7.03 -1.99 -14.48
CA GLU A 112 -6.65 -3.40 -14.59
C GLU A 112 -6.68 -4.14 -13.24
N ASP A 113 -6.46 -3.44 -12.13
CA ASP A 113 -6.56 -4.03 -10.79
C ASP A 113 -8.00 -4.48 -10.50
N ILE A 114 -8.98 -3.68 -10.91
CA ILE A 114 -10.42 -4.01 -10.79
C ILE A 114 -10.81 -5.12 -11.75
N LEU A 115 -10.35 -5.07 -12.99
CA LEU A 115 -10.65 -6.11 -13.99
C LEU A 115 -10.10 -7.47 -13.55
N ALA A 116 -8.90 -7.50 -12.94
CA ALA A 116 -8.33 -8.73 -12.38
C ALA A 116 -9.19 -9.32 -11.25
N LEU A 117 -9.77 -8.46 -10.37
CA LEU A 117 -10.69 -8.89 -9.33
C LEU A 117 -12.01 -9.42 -9.95
N LYS A 118 -12.57 -8.72 -10.92
CA LYS A 118 -13.81 -9.16 -11.60
C LYS A 118 -13.63 -10.49 -12.33
N GLU A 119 -12.46 -10.71 -12.94
CA GLU A 119 -12.15 -12.00 -13.56
C GLU A 119 -12.07 -13.14 -12.52
N LEU A 120 -11.48 -12.87 -11.34
CA LEU A 120 -11.45 -13.85 -10.26
C LEU A 120 -12.85 -14.12 -9.71
N LEU A 121 -13.71 -13.11 -9.53
CA LEU A 121 -15.12 -13.29 -9.14
C LEU A 121 -15.88 -14.17 -10.14
N LYS A 122 -15.64 -14.00 -11.43
CA LYS A 122 -16.22 -14.84 -12.48
C LYS A 122 -15.76 -16.30 -12.36
N GLN A 123 -14.47 -16.53 -12.12
CA GLN A 123 -13.93 -17.88 -11.91
C GLN A 123 -14.52 -18.57 -10.67
N GLU A 124 -14.86 -17.80 -9.64
CA GLU A 124 -15.50 -18.31 -8.41
C GLU A 124 -17.06 -18.35 -8.51
N GLY A 125 -17.63 -18.09 -9.69
CA GLY A 125 -19.09 -18.16 -9.92
C GLY A 125 -19.88 -16.98 -9.35
N ALA A 126 -19.20 -15.86 -9.05
CA ALA A 126 -19.77 -14.66 -8.45
C ALA A 126 -19.65 -13.41 -9.36
N GLU A 127 -19.75 -13.59 -10.68
CA GLU A 127 -19.58 -12.54 -11.71
C GLU A 127 -20.49 -11.31 -11.49
N GLY A 128 -21.64 -11.49 -10.86
CA GLY A 128 -22.58 -10.40 -10.56
C GLY A 128 -22.27 -9.60 -9.31
N THR A 129 -21.24 -9.95 -8.53
CA THR A 129 -20.89 -9.22 -7.30
C THR A 129 -20.26 -7.88 -7.65
N PRO A 130 -20.87 -6.73 -7.26
CA PRO A 130 -20.35 -5.42 -7.58
C PRO A 130 -19.07 -5.10 -6.79
N VAL A 131 -18.16 -4.36 -7.43
CA VAL A 131 -16.84 -4.01 -6.91
C VAL A 131 -16.75 -2.53 -6.62
N ILE A 132 -16.28 -2.18 -5.43
CA ILE A 132 -15.94 -0.82 -5.02
C ILE A 132 -14.41 -0.65 -5.08
N ALA A 133 -13.95 0.31 -5.89
CA ALA A 133 -12.54 0.73 -5.90
C ALA A 133 -12.27 1.70 -4.74
N LYS A 134 -11.32 1.40 -3.88
CA LYS A 134 -10.86 2.33 -2.84
C LYS A 134 -9.73 3.21 -3.39
N ILE A 135 -9.99 4.50 -3.42
CA ILE A 135 -9.03 5.51 -3.89
C ILE A 135 -8.20 5.96 -2.69
N GLU A 136 -6.99 5.40 -2.60
CA GLU A 136 -6.07 5.54 -1.46
C GLU A 136 -4.68 6.00 -1.87
N LYS A 137 -4.37 5.94 -3.17
CA LYS A 137 -3.03 6.19 -3.71
C LYS A 137 -3.02 7.33 -4.72
N PRO A 138 -1.95 8.14 -4.79
CA PRO A 138 -1.78 9.15 -5.85
C PRO A 138 -1.87 8.56 -7.27
N GLN A 139 -1.41 7.32 -7.46
CA GLN A 139 -1.51 6.59 -8.74
C GLN A 139 -2.97 6.35 -9.15
N ALA A 140 -3.88 6.11 -8.19
CA ALA A 140 -5.31 5.96 -8.48
C ALA A 140 -5.90 7.26 -9.01
N ILE A 141 -5.47 8.41 -8.50
CA ILE A 141 -5.91 9.72 -8.99
C ILE A 141 -5.44 9.94 -10.45
N ALA A 142 -4.18 9.58 -10.74
CA ALA A 142 -3.63 9.71 -12.10
C ALA A 142 -4.33 8.81 -13.13
N ASN A 143 -4.91 7.69 -12.69
CA ASN A 143 -5.59 6.69 -13.53
C ASN A 143 -7.10 6.64 -13.27
N LEU A 144 -7.69 7.73 -12.73
CA LEU A 144 -9.06 7.72 -12.24
C LEU A 144 -10.08 7.31 -13.30
N ASP A 145 -9.96 7.81 -14.52
CA ASP A 145 -10.89 7.49 -15.61
C ASP A 145 -10.94 5.98 -15.88
N SER A 146 -9.77 5.32 -15.98
CA SER A 146 -9.72 3.87 -16.20
C SER A 146 -10.29 3.05 -15.02
N ILE A 147 -10.16 3.57 -13.80
CA ILE A 147 -10.75 2.95 -12.60
C ILE A 147 -12.27 3.12 -12.62
N LEU A 148 -12.77 4.31 -12.95
CA LEU A 148 -14.23 4.58 -13.04
C LEU A 148 -14.90 3.73 -14.12
N ASP A 149 -14.26 3.53 -15.24
CA ASP A 149 -14.76 2.68 -16.32
C ASP A 149 -14.82 1.19 -15.93
N ALA A 150 -13.97 0.75 -15.00
CA ALA A 150 -13.85 -0.65 -14.61
C ALA A 150 -14.68 -1.03 -13.36
N THR A 151 -14.98 -0.07 -12.48
CA THR A 151 -15.59 -0.32 -11.17
C THR A 151 -17.11 -0.08 -11.16
N ASP A 152 -17.79 -0.63 -10.15
CA ASP A 152 -19.23 -0.40 -9.95
C ASP A 152 -19.49 0.73 -8.92
N GLY A 153 -18.46 1.12 -8.18
CA GLY A 153 -18.50 2.22 -7.22
C GLY A 153 -17.11 2.62 -6.75
N VAL A 154 -17.00 3.78 -6.11
CA VAL A 154 -15.74 4.26 -5.55
C VAL A 154 -15.90 4.66 -4.08
N MET A 155 -14.84 4.45 -3.32
CA MET A 155 -14.69 4.97 -1.97
C MET A 155 -13.43 5.84 -1.92
N VAL A 156 -13.58 7.13 -1.65
CA VAL A 156 -12.45 8.02 -1.40
C VAL A 156 -12.01 7.84 0.04
N ALA A 157 -10.94 7.06 0.25
CA ALA A 157 -10.37 6.78 1.57
C ALA A 157 -9.47 7.94 2.00
N ARG A 158 -10.09 9.01 2.51
CA ARG A 158 -9.41 10.29 2.80
C ARG A 158 -8.26 10.16 3.77
N GLY A 159 -8.36 9.26 4.75
CA GLY A 159 -7.30 9.00 5.73
C GLY A 159 -6.05 8.47 5.03
N ASP A 160 -6.18 7.35 4.32
CA ASP A 160 -5.08 6.69 3.62
C ASP A 160 -4.49 7.58 2.53
N LEU A 161 -5.35 8.26 1.76
CA LEU A 161 -4.92 9.20 0.73
C LEU A 161 -4.15 10.38 1.32
N GLY A 162 -4.53 10.86 2.50
CA GLY A 162 -3.86 11.96 3.21
C GLY A 162 -2.51 11.57 3.82
N VAL A 163 -2.21 10.28 3.96
CA VAL A 163 -0.87 9.79 4.31
C VAL A 163 0.06 9.84 3.09
N GLU A 164 -0.47 9.48 1.93
CA GLU A 164 0.30 9.37 0.68
C GLU A 164 0.49 10.71 -0.05
N MET A 165 -0.27 11.73 0.32
CA MET A 165 -0.20 13.06 -0.28
C MET A 165 -0.55 14.15 0.73
N LYS A 166 -0.30 15.42 0.35
CA LYS A 166 -0.65 16.56 1.22
C LYS A 166 -2.15 16.58 1.53
N ALA A 167 -2.49 16.55 2.81
CA ALA A 167 -3.87 16.45 3.30
C ALA A 167 -4.80 17.57 2.76
N GLU A 168 -4.27 18.78 2.52
CA GLU A 168 -5.01 19.90 1.95
C GLU A 168 -5.45 19.68 0.50
N LYS A 169 -4.85 18.73 -0.22
CA LYS A 169 -5.26 18.36 -1.58
C LYS A 169 -6.42 17.36 -1.62
N VAL A 170 -6.61 16.58 -0.56
CA VAL A 170 -7.62 15.52 -0.53
C VAL A 170 -9.04 16.03 -0.78
N PRO A 171 -9.51 17.15 -0.18
CA PRO A 171 -10.84 17.68 -0.46
C PRO A 171 -11.07 18.13 -1.91
N LEU A 172 -9.98 18.51 -2.61
CA LEU A 172 -10.07 18.93 -4.02
C LEU A 172 -10.19 17.75 -4.98
N LEU A 173 -9.77 16.57 -4.55
CA LEU A 173 -9.78 15.33 -5.34
C LEU A 173 -11.06 14.51 -5.13
N GLN A 174 -11.77 14.76 -4.04
CA GLN A 174 -13.04 14.14 -3.72
C GLN A 174 -14.19 14.76 -4.52
#